data_1011b8b679def488a675b92e98165177
#
_entry.id   1011b8b679def488a675b92e98165177
#
_cell.length_a   1.000
_cell.length_b   1.000
_cell.length_c   1.000
_cell.angle_alpha   90.00
_cell.angle_beta   90.00
_cell.angle_gamma   90.00
#
_symmetry.space_group_name_H-M   'P 1'
#
loop_
_entity.id
_entity.type
_entity.pdbx_description
1 polymer ?
#
loop_
_entity_poly.entity_id
_entity_poly.type
_entity_poly.pdbx_seq_one_letter_code
_entity_poly.pdbx_strand_id
1 'polypeptide(L)'
;MALPNILRDKLRLPVVGAPLFIVSHPALVIAQCKAGIVGAFPALNARPISQLDEWLHEITEALAAHDRAHPERPAAPFAVNQIVHKSNARLEEDMALTVKWKAPIVITSLGAREEDRKSVV
;
A
#
# COMPACT_ATOMS: atom_id res chain seq x y z
N MET A 1 2.95 20.31 -12.52
CA MET A 1 3.16 18.89 -12.83
C MET A 1 1.89 18.10 -12.54
N ALA A 2 1.48 17.26 -13.48
CA ALA A 2 0.28 16.45 -13.30
C ALA A 2 0.59 15.24 -12.42
N LEU A 3 -0.36 14.88 -11.55
CA LEU A 3 -0.25 13.65 -10.76
C LEU A 3 -0.44 12.43 -11.67
N PRO A 4 0.19 11.29 -11.34
CA PRO A 4 -0.09 10.03 -12.02
C PRO A 4 -1.58 9.69 -11.96
N ASN A 5 -2.07 8.97 -12.96
CA ASN A 5 -3.49 8.61 -13.03
C ASN A 5 -3.98 7.90 -11.78
N ILE A 6 -3.15 7.06 -11.16
CA ILE A 6 -3.53 6.34 -9.94
C ILE A 6 -3.85 7.24 -8.76
N LEU A 7 -3.31 8.47 -8.77
CA LEU A 7 -3.51 9.45 -7.70
C LEU A 7 -4.50 10.54 -8.09
N ARG A 8 -4.76 10.70 -9.38
CA ARG A 8 -5.59 11.80 -9.88
C ARG A 8 -7.02 11.65 -9.39
N ASP A 9 -7.57 12.76 -8.88
CA ASP A 9 -8.97 12.84 -8.42
C ASP A 9 -9.31 11.94 -7.23
N LYS A 10 -8.29 11.35 -6.59
CA LYS A 10 -8.48 10.47 -5.43
C LYS A 10 -7.91 11.05 -4.15
N LEU A 11 -7.11 12.10 -4.25
CA LEU A 11 -6.47 12.71 -3.09
C LEU A 11 -7.13 14.03 -2.74
N ARG A 12 -7.36 14.24 -1.44
CA ARG A 12 -7.70 15.55 -0.93
C ARG A 12 -6.47 16.44 -0.86
N LEU A 13 -5.35 15.84 -0.45
CA LEU A 13 -4.05 16.52 -0.36
C LEU A 13 -3.01 15.61 -1.02
N PRO A 14 -2.04 16.15 -1.74
CA PRO A 14 -0.97 15.35 -2.36
C PRO A 14 0.06 14.94 -1.30
N VAL A 15 -0.38 14.12 -0.35
CA VAL A 15 0.40 13.69 0.80
C VAL A 15 0.41 12.18 0.88
N VAL A 16 1.56 11.61 1.20
CA VAL A 16 1.72 10.19 1.49
C VAL A 16 2.00 10.05 2.97
N GLY A 17 1.18 9.24 3.67
CA GLY A 17 1.47 8.89 5.05
C GLY A 17 2.69 7.97 5.08
N ALA A 18 3.72 8.36 5.82
CA ALA A 18 4.95 7.58 5.85
C ALA A 18 4.70 6.18 6.43
N PRO A 19 5.29 5.14 5.82
CA PRO A 19 5.20 3.78 6.39
C PRO A 19 6.09 3.69 7.63
N LEU A 20 5.47 3.57 8.80
CA LEU A 20 6.17 3.58 10.07
C LEU A 20 6.29 2.18 10.65
N PHE A 21 7.50 1.76 10.97
CA PHE A 21 7.77 0.47 11.59
C PHE A 21 6.97 0.33 12.89
N ILE A 22 6.33 -0.81 13.08
CA ILE A 22 5.46 -1.14 14.22
C ILE A 22 4.15 -0.34 14.23
N VAL A 23 4.17 0.95 13.92
CA VAL A 23 3.02 1.83 14.06
C VAL A 23 2.00 1.67 12.94
N SER A 24 2.46 1.56 11.68
CA SER A 24 1.56 1.52 10.54
C SER A 24 0.94 0.13 10.36
N HIS A 25 -0.32 0.02 10.76
CA HIS A 25 -1.14 -1.18 10.67
C HIS A 25 -2.38 -0.89 9.80
N PRO A 26 -3.16 -1.91 9.42
CA PRO A 26 -4.32 -1.70 8.54
C PRO A 26 -5.28 -0.60 9.00
N ALA A 27 -5.55 -0.49 10.29
CA ALA A 27 -6.47 0.53 10.78
C ALA A 27 -6.00 1.94 10.42
N LEU A 28 -4.71 2.22 10.59
CA LEU A 28 -4.15 3.52 10.24
C LEU A 28 -4.17 3.75 8.73
N VAL A 29 -3.75 2.75 7.96
CA VAL A 29 -3.74 2.83 6.48
C VAL A 29 -5.14 3.12 5.94
N ILE A 30 -6.13 2.38 6.43
CA ILE A 30 -7.53 2.54 6.01
C ILE A 30 -8.03 3.94 6.36
N ALA A 31 -7.74 4.41 7.57
CA ALA A 31 -8.15 5.75 7.99
C ALA A 31 -7.54 6.84 7.12
N GLN A 32 -6.26 6.72 6.80
CA GLN A 32 -5.56 7.66 5.93
C GLN A 32 -6.16 7.69 4.53
N CYS A 33 -6.40 6.52 3.93
CA CYS A 33 -6.98 6.44 2.60
C CYS A 33 -8.40 7.01 2.55
N LYS A 34 -9.20 6.72 3.56
CA LYS A 34 -10.55 7.29 3.65
C LYS A 34 -10.53 8.80 3.82
N ALA A 35 -9.52 9.32 4.50
CA ALA A 35 -9.35 10.76 4.70
C ALA A 35 -8.82 11.48 3.45
N GLY A 36 -8.37 10.76 2.44
CA GLY A 36 -7.95 11.35 1.17
C GLY A 36 -6.46 11.56 1.02
N ILE A 37 -5.64 10.85 1.78
CA ILE A 37 -4.20 10.81 1.58
C ILE A 37 -3.75 9.36 1.36
N VAL A 38 -2.59 9.18 0.74
CA VAL A 38 -2.06 7.82 0.55
C VAL A 38 -1.67 7.25 1.90
N GLY A 39 -2.30 6.13 2.29
CA GLY A 39 -1.91 5.38 3.48
C GLY A 39 -0.85 4.35 3.11
N ALA A 40 0.16 4.16 3.94
CA ALA A 40 1.25 3.25 3.66
C ALA A 40 1.66 2.46 4.90
N PHE A 41 2.16 1.24 4.68
CA PHE A 41 2.71 0.43 5.76
C PHE A 41 3.88 -0.40 5.24
N PRO A 42 4.86 -0.72 6.11
CA PRO A 42 5.92 -1.66 5.75
C PRO A 42 5.39 -3.09 5.73
N ALA A 43 5.67 -3.84 4.67
CA ALA A 43 5.28 -5.25 4.60
C ALA A 43 5.81 -6.03 5.81
N LEU A 44 7.00 -5.68 6.31
CA LEU A 44 7.62 -6.35 7.44
C LEU A 44 6.91 -6.12 8.77
N ASN A 45 5.96 -5.20 8.87
CA ASN A 45 5.14 -5.07 10.07
C ASN A 45 4.21 -6.27 10.25
N ALA A 46 3.83 -6.90 9.15
CA ALA A 46 2.99 -8.09 9.19
C ALA A 46 3.86 -9.32 9.45
N ARG A 47 3.69 -9.96 10.60
CA ARG A 47 4.46 -11.13 11.02
C ARG A 47 3.54 -12.14 11.69
N PRO A 48 3.52 -13.40 11.23
CA PRO A 48 4.28 -13.98 10.12
C PRO A 48 3.77 -13.50 8.75
N ILE A 49 4.33 -14.04 7.67
CA ILE A 49 3.96 -13.61 6.32
C ILE A 49 2.48 -13.83 5.99
N SER A 50 1.85 -14.83 6.60
CA SER A 50 0.40 -15.05 6.44
C SER A 50 -0.42 -13.84 6.90
N GLN A 51 0.10 -13.07 7.84
CA GLN A 51 -0.56 -11.86 8.31
C GLN A 51 -0.56 -10.77 7.22
N LEU A 52 0.46 -10.74 6.37
CA LEU A 52 0.48 -9.79 5.25
C LEU A 52 -0.69 -10.08 4.29
N ASP A 53 -0.95 -11.35 4.00
CA ASP A 53 -2.09 -11.73 3.16
C ASP A 53 -3.41 -11.25 3.78
N GLU A 54 -3.58 -11.45 5.09
CA GLU A 54 -4.76 -10.99 5.82
C GLU A 54 -4.90 -9.47 5.81
N TRP A 55 -3.80 -8.76 6.02
CA TRP A 55 -3.80 -7.30 6.04
C TRP A 55 -4.16 -6.70 4.67
N LEU A 56 -3.60 -7.27 3.61
CA LEU A 56 -3.91 -6.81 2.26
C LEU A 56 -5.38 -7.06 1.91
N HIS A 57 -5.92 -8.20 2.34
CA HIS A 57 -7.34 -8.48 2.19
C HIS A 57 -8.19 -7.47 2.96
N GLU A 58 -7.87 -7.22 4.22
CA GLU A 58 -8.60 -6.27 5.06
C GLU A 58 -8.62 -4.86 4.46
N ILE A 59 -7.46 -4.37 4.03
CA ILE A 59 -7.35 -3.04 3.45
C ILE A 59 -8.15 -2.97 2.14
N THR A 60 -7.97 -3.94 1.27
CA THR A 60 -8.65 -3.98 -0.03
C THR A 60 -10.17 -3.99 0.15
N GLU A 61 -10.67 -4.83 1.03
CA GLU A 61 -12.11 -4.92 1.30
C GLU A 61 -12.67 -3.64 1.91
N ALA A 62 -11.97 -3.06 2.88
CA ALA A 62 -12.42 -1.84 3.55
C ALA A 62 -12.49 -0.66 2.57
N LEU A 63 -11.48 -0.51 1.70
CA LEU A 63 -11.49 0.58 0.73
C LEU A 63 -12.52 0.37 -0.36
N ALA A 64 -12.73 -0.87 -0.80
CA ALA A 64 -13.78 -1.18 -1.77
C ALA A 64 -15.18 -0.88 -1.20
N ALA A 65 -15.42 -1.23 0.07
CA ALA A 65 -16.68 -0.94 0.74
C ALA A 65 -16.90 0.57 0.86
N HIS A 66 -15.86 1.31 1.20
CA HIS A 66 -15.93 2.77 1.26
C HIS A 66 -16.29 3.37 -0.09
N ASP A 67 -15.67 2.89 -1.16
CA ASP A 67 -15.92 3.41 -2.51
C ASP A 67 -17.35 3.13 -2.97
N ARG A 68 -17.91 1.97 -2.61
CA ARG A 68 -19.30 1.64 -2.91
C ARG A 68 -20.29 2.55 -2.17
N ALA A 69 -19.97 2.87 -0.91
CA ALA A 69 -20.83 3.73 -0.10
C ALA A 69 -20.68 5.21 -0.43
N HIS A 70 -19.51 5.62 -0.94
CA HIS A 70 -19.18 7.03 -1.20
C HIS A 70 -18.55 7.19 -2.60
N PRO A 71 -19.31 6.90 -3.69
CA PRO A 71 -18.73 7.00 -5.03
C PRO A 71 -18.26 8.41 -5.39
N GLU A 72 -18.84 9.43 -4.78
CA GLU A 72 -18.45 10.83 -4.99
C GLU A 72 -17.15 11.21 -4.26
N ARG A 73 -16.71 10.36 -3.35
CA ARG A 73 -15.51 10.60 -2.56
C ARG A 73 -14.76 9.28 -2.34
N PRO A 74 -14.14 8.74 -3.40
CA PRO A 74 -13.43 7.48 -3.28
C PRO A 74 -12.23 7.60 -2.34
N ALA A 75 -11.84 6.48 -1.74
CA ALA A 75 -10.65 6.42 -0.91
C ALA A 75 -9.40 6.65 -1.77
N ALA A 76 -8.37 7.25 -1.17
CA ALA A 76 -7.06 7.33 -1.81
C ALA A 76 -6.46 5.91 -1.90
N PRO A 77 -5.54 5.68 -2.85
CA PRO A 77 -4.87 4.39 -2.94
C PRO A 77 -3.91 4.17 -1.78
N PHE A 78 -3.68 2.91 -1.42
CA PHE A 78 -2.71 2.57 -0.39
C PHE A 78 -1.37 2.20 -1.01
N ALA A 79 -0.32 2.19 -0.19
CA ALA A 79 1.02 1.81 -0.60
C ALA A 79 1.59 0.76 0.35
N VAL A 80 2.39 -0.14 -0.20
CA VAL A 80 3.13 -1.13 0.58
C VAL A 80 4.61 -0.81 0.45
N ASN A 81 5.30 -0.67 1.59
CA ASN A 81 6.73 -0.45 1.59
C ASN A 81 7.47 -1.79 1.60
N GLN A 82 8.39 -1.95 0.65
CA GLN A 82 9.24 -3.13 0.53
C GLN A 82 10.69 -2.72 0.74
N ILE A 83 11.36 -3.41 1.65
CA ILE A 83 12.78 -3.18 1.89
C ILE A 83 13.57 -4.03 0.90
N VAL A 84 14.18 -3.37 -0.08
CA VAL A 84 14.94 -4.01 -1.16
C VAL A 84 16.39 -4.14 -0.73
N HIS A 85 16.66 -5.14 0.10
CA HIS A 85 18.00 -5.43 0.59
C HIS A 85 18.17 -6.94 0.75
N LYS A 86 19.38 -7.43 0.53
CA LYS A 86 19.67 -8.87 0.60
C LYS A 86 19.40 -9.46 1.98
N SER A 87 19.36 -8.65 3.04
CA SER A 87 19.04 -9.12 4.38
C SER A 87 17.55 -9.39 4.57
N ASN A 88 16.70 -8.92 3.64
CA ASN A 88 15.27 -9.16 3.73
C ASN A 88 14.92 -10.51 3.07
N ALA A 89 14.88 -11.55 3.89
CA ALA A 89 14.61 -12.90 3.41
C ALA A 89 13.18 -13.08 2.88
N ARG A 90 12.26 -12.17 3.26
CA ARG A 90 10.85 -12.25 2.87
C ARG A 90 10.53 -11.51 1.57
N LEU A 91 11.49 -10.79 1.00
CA LEU A 91 11.20 -9.85 -0.10
C LEU A 91 10.41 -10.49 -1.25
N GLU A 92 10.84 -11.66 -1.74
CA GLU A 92 10.17 -12.30 -2.87
C GLU A 92 8.73 -12.70 -2.54
N GLU A 93 8.51 -13.27 -1.37
CA GLU A 93 7.17 -13.68 -0.93
C GLU A 93 6.27 -12.48 -0.67
N ASP A 94 6.81 -11.43 -0.04
CA ASP A 94 6.06 -10.20 0.22
C ASP A 94 5.67 -9.53 -1.10
N MET A 95 6.57 -9.52 -2.09
CA MET A 95 6.26 -8.97 -3.41
C MET A 95 5.18 -9.80 -4.12
N ALA A 96 5.23 -11.13 -4.00
CA ALA A 96 4.22 -11.99 -4.60
C ALA A 96 2.82 -11.69 -4.03
N LEU A 97 2.71 -11.49 -2.73
CA LEU A 97 1.44 -11.13 -2.10
C LEU A 97 0.98 -9.73 -2.52
N THR A 98 1.92 -8.79 -2.62
CA THR A 98 1.63 -7.42 -3.07
C THR A 98 1.04 -7.43 -4.48
N VAL A 99 1.57 -8.25 -5.37
CA VAL A 99 1.05 -8.43 -6.72
C VAL A 99 -0.32 -9.13 -6.70
N LYS A 100 -0.46 -10.17 -5.89
CA LYS A 100 -1.72 -10.92 -5.75
C LYS A 100 -2.90 -10.00 -5.44
N TRP A 101 -2.70 -9.08 -4.51
CA TRP A 101 -3.75 -8.15 -4.08
C TRP A 101 -3.79 -6.86 -4.89
N LYS A 102 -2.96 -6.75 -5.94
CA LYS A 102 -2.91 -5.60 -6.84
C LYS A 102 -2.73 -4.29 -6.09
N ALA A 103 -1.78 -4.27 -5.14
CA ALA A 103 -1.47 -3.05 -4.40
C ALA A 103 -1.14 -1.93 -5.39
N PRO A 104 -1.82 -0.78 -5.29
CA PRO A 104 -1.68 0.26 -6.31
C PRO A 104 -0.33 0.96 -6.31
N ILE A 105 0.34 1.00 -5.15
CA ILE A 105 1.62 1.70 -5.03
C ILE A 105 2.59 0.84 -4.20
N VAL A 106 3.83 0.79 -4.64
CA VAL A 106 4.92 0.16 -3.89
C VAL A 106 5.98 1.22 -3.62
N ILE A 107 6.39 1.32 -2.36
CA ILE A 107 7.49 2.20 -1.95
C ILE A 107 8.70 1.31 -1.66
N THR A 108 9.77 1.47 -2.44
CA THR A 108 10.98 0.68 -2.20
C THR A 108 11.95 1.46 -1.33
N SER A 109 12.57 0.75 -0.38
CA SER A 109 13.57 1.32 0.52
C SER A 109 14.88 0.56 0.38
N LEU A 110 16.00 1.24 0.56
CA LEU A 110 17.35 0.69 0.48
C LEU A 110 17.72 0.18 -0.91
N GLY A 111 17.00 0.62 -1.94
CA GLY A 111 17.26 0.28 -3.32
C GLY A 111 15.97 0.14 -4.11
N ALA A 112 16.10 -0.21 -5.37
CA ALA A 112 14.96 -0.49 -6.24
C ALA A 112 15.43 -1.46 -7.32
N ARG A 113 14.62 -2.48 -7.60
CA ARG A 113 14.89 -3.44 -8.68
C ARG A 113 13.92 -3.20 -9.82
N GLU A 114 14.40 -3.42 -11.03
CA GLU A 114 13.53 -3.23 -12.20
C GLU A 114 12.34 -4.19 -12.18
N GLU A 115 12.55 -5.43 -11.75
CA GLU A 115 11.47 -6.41 -11.65
C GLU A 115 10.38 -6.00 -10.65
N ASP A 116 10.73 -5.25 -9.60
CA ASP A 116 9.73 -4.77 -8.65
C ASP A 116 8.78 -3.79 -9.33
N ARG A 117 9.31 -2.91 -10.16
CA ARG A 117 8.52 -1.96 -10.93
C ARG A 117 7.60 -2.66 -11.92
N LYS A 118 8.10 -3.69 -12.58
CA LYS A 118 7.33 -4.45 -13.57
C LYS A 118 6.21 -5.26 -12.93
N SER A 119 6.41 -5.70 -11.70
CA SER A 119 5.46 -6.58 -11.02
C SER A 119 4.19 -5.87 -10.54
N VAL A 120 4.24 -4.55 -10.31
CA VAL A 120 3.11 -3.80 -9.73
C VAL A 120 2.57 -2.69 -10.64
N VAL A 121 3.03 -2.62 -11.83
CA VAL A 121 2.50 -1.64 -12.81
C VAL A 121 1.30 -2.18 -13.56
#